data_e2f1c325841aaab606112568c9ca05f1
#
_entry.id   e2f1c325841aaab606112568c9ca05f1
#
_cell.length_a   1.000
_cell.length_b   1.000
_cell.length_c   1.000
_cell.angle_alpha   90.00
_cell.angle_beta   90.00
_cell.angle_gamma   90.00
#
_symmetry.space_group_name_H-M   'P 1'
#
loop_
_entity.id
_entity.type
_entity.pdbx_description
1 polymer ?
#
loop_
_entity_poly.entity_id
_entity_poly.type
_entity_poly.pdbx_seq_one_letter_code
_entity_poly.pdbx_strand_id
1 'polypeptide(L)'
;AQESNVTNKFGIEWLRRHLGDTYRIHVFEFNDPHAMHIDATLVPLAPGKLLINPERVPEVPNIFRGWDVFHAPKPIMPSEHTLYMTSKWINMNILSLDEKRIVVERQDEPMIAALKEWGFKPILCNFRNFNSFGGSFHCATLDVRRRGKLESYLLD
;
A
#
# COMPACT_ATOMS: atom_id res chain seq x y z
N ALA A 1 -3.48 -8.26 7.20
CA ALA A 1 -4.50 -8.76 6.28
C ALA A 1 -5.80 -7.97 6.43
N GLN A 2 -6.68 -8.06 5.45
CA GLN A 2 -8.02 -7.50 5.43
C GLN A 2 -8.95 -8.53 4.78
N GLU A 3 -10.13 -8.77 5.34
CA GLU A 3 -11.18 -9.50 4.62
C GLU A 3 -11.75 -8.62 3.51
N SER A 4 -11.98 -9.21 2.33
CA SER A 4 -12.37 -8.48 1.13
C SER A 4 -13.08 -9.38 0.14
N ASN A 5 -13.40 -8.86 -1.05
CA ASN A 5 -14.00 -9.64 -2.13
C ASN A 5 -13.09 -10.79 -2.63
N VAL A 6 -11.79 -10.73 -2.34
CA VAL A 6 -10.79 -11.71 -2.82
C VAL A 6 -10.04 -12.42 -1.69
N THR A 7 -10.30 -12.04 -0.44
CA THR A 7 -9.66 -12.62 0.75
C THR A 7 -10.72 -12.87 1.82
N ASN A 8 -10.88 -14.11 2.25
CA ASN A 8 -11.77 -14.49 3.33
C ASN A 8 -11.01 -15.04 4.55
N LYS A 9 -11.71 -15.25 5.66
CA LYS A 9 -11.13 -15.76 6.89
C LYS A 9 -10.40 -17.11 6.70
N PHE A 10 -10.87 -17.97 5.81
CA PHE A 10 -10.22 -19.27 5.59
C PHE A 10 -8.87 -19.10 4.90
N GLY A 11 -8.74 -18.15 3.95
CA GLY A 11 -7.47 -17.81 3.32
C GLY A 11 -6.48 -17.22 4.34
N ILE A 12 -6.95 -16.35 5.23
CA ILE A 12 -6.14 -15.78 6.31
C ILE A 12 -5.65 -16.88 7.27
N GLU A 13 -6.52 -17.80 7.69
CA GLU A 13 -6.14 -18.93 8.55
C GLU A 13 -5.21 -19.92 7.86
N TRP A 14 -5.41 -20.13 6.54
CA TRP A 14 -4.50 -20.95 5.76
C TRP A 14 -3.08 -20.34 5.76
N LEU A 15 -2.99 -19.03 5.52
CA LEU A 15 -1.71 -18.32 5.55
C LEU A 15 -1.06 -18.37 6.93
N ARG A 16 -1.84 -18.18 8.02
CA ARG A 16 -1.36 -18.25 9.39
C ARG A 16 -0.73 -19.63 9.70
N ARG A 17 -1.39 -20.71 9.30
CA ARG A 17 -0.87 -22.08 9.49
C ARG A 17 0.42 -22.32 8.70
N HIS A 18 0.53 -21.77 7.48
CA HIS A 18 1.72 -21.99 6.63
C HIS A 18 2.92 -21.17 7.05
N LEU A 19 2.71 -19.96 7.56
CA LEU A 19 3.78 -19.11 8.05
C LEU A 19 4.23 -19.49 9.48
N GLY A 20 3.39 -20.24 10.23
CA GLY A 20 3.68 -20.67 11.59
C GLY A 20 3.95 -19.52 12.54
N ASP A 21 4.68 -19.80 13.61
CA ASP A 21 4.94 -18.84 14.69
C ASP A 21 5.99 -17.77 14.34
N THR A 22 6.64 -17.91 13.18
CA THR A 22 7.63 -16.93 12.71
C THR A 22 6.99 -15.58 12.35
N TYR A 23 5.71 -15.60 11.95
CA TYR A 23 4.99 -14.41 11.51
C TYR A 23 3.69 -14.22 12.30
N ARG A 24 3.43 -12.98 12.68
CA ARG A 24 2.15 -12.56 13.24
C ARG A 24 1.28 -11.98 12.12
N ILE A 25 0.08 -12.49 11.93
CA ILE A 25 -0.88 -11.97 10.96
C ILE A 25 -1.92 -11.15 11.70
N HIS A 26 -1.86 -9.84 11.48
CA HIS A 26 -2.86 -8.89 11.96
C HIS A 26 -3.97 -8.74 10.91
N VAL A 27 -5.21 -8.77 11.35
CA VAL A 27 -6.38 -8.56 10.49
C VAL A 27 -6.97 -7.21 10.84
N PHE A 28 -7.22 -6.38 9.83
CA PHE A 28 -7.76 -5.05 9.99
C PHE A 28 -9.11 -4.95 9.31
N GLU A 29 -9.97 -4.13 9.87
CA GLU A 29 -11.23 -3.71 9.28
C GLU A 29 -11.12 -2.23 8.92
N PHE A 30 -11.41 -1.92 7.65
CA PHE A 30 -11.36 -0.56 7.13
C PHE A 30 -12.70 -0.16 6.52
N ASN A 31 -12.94 1.13 6.41
CA ASN A 31 -14.15 1.66 5.79
C ASN A 31 -14.06 1.62 4.26
N ASP A 32 -14.02 0.41 3.69
CA ASP A 32 -13.97 0.20 2.25
C ASP A 32 -15.08 -0.81 1.84
N PRO A 33 -16.22 -0.32 1.32
CA PRO A 33 -17.35 -1.18 0.95
C PRO A 33 -17.04 -2.10 -0.24
N HIS A 34 -15.97 -1.83 -0.97
CA HIS A 34 -15.54 -2.59 -2.14
C HIS A 34 -14.09 -3.05 -1.99
N ALA A 35 -13.70 -3.44 -0.78
CA ALA A 35 -12.36 -3.89 -0.48
C ALA A 35 -11.93 -5.04 -1.41
N MET A 36 -10.75 -4.90 -1.99
CA MET A 36 -10.09 -5.93 -2.78
C MET A 36 -8.71 -6.22 -2.19
N HIS A 37 -7.73 -5.34 -2.42
CA HIS A 37 -6.38 -5.46 -1.89
C HIS A 37 -6.07 -4.32 -0.92
N ILE A 38 -5.32 -4.64 0.13
CA ILE A 38 -4.97 -3.68 1.20
C ILE A 38 -3.99 -2.58 0.73
N ASP A 39 -3.25 -2.80 -0.33
CA ASP A 39 -2.18 -1.95 -0.84
C ASP A 39 -2.62 -0.63 -1.50
N ALA A 40 -3.94 -0.38 -1.58
CA ALA A 40 -4.52 0.92 -1.87
C ALA A 40 -5.25 1.53 -0.66
N THR A 41 -5.01 0.99 0.53
CA THR A 41 -5.65 1.40 1.78
C THR A 41 -4.63 1.71 2.86
N LEU A 42 -3.64 0.81 3.08
CA LEU A 42 -2.62 0.95 4.10
C LEU A 42 -1.31 0.35 3.59
N VAL A 43 -0.26 1.17 3.52
CA VAL A 43 1.02 0.81 2.89
C VAL A 43 2.20 1.22 3.78
N PRO A 44 2.87 0.30 4.47
CA PRO A 44 4.16 0.58 5.07
C PRO A 44 5.20 0.85 3.98
N LEU A 45 5.79 2.05 3.97
CA LEU A 45 6.76 2.46 2.95
C LEU A 45 8.21 2.23 3.37
N ALA A 46 8.47 2.38 4.66
CA ALA A 46 9.76 2.17 5.29
C ALA A 46 9.54 1.89 6.78
N PRO A 47 10.56 1.42 7.53
CA PRO A 47 10.46 1.30 8.97
C PRO A 47 9.99 2.60 9.62
N GLY A 48 8.89 2.54 10.39
CA GLY A 48 8.31 3.68 11.06
C GLY A 48 7.54 4.67 10.16
N LYS A 49 7.31 4.38 8.88
CA LYS A 49 6.60 5.25 7.94
C LYS A 49 5.42 4.52 7.29
N LEU A 50 4.22 5.05 7.49
CA LEU A 50 2.96 4.46 7.04
C LEU A 50 2.17 5.42 6.16
N LEU A 51 1.89 5.03 4.93
CA LEU A 51 0.97 5.72 4.04
C LEU A 51 -0.43 5.13 4.20
N ILE A 52 -1.43 5.98 4.43
CA ILE A 52 -2.84 5.55 4.56
C ILE A 52 -3.77 6.29 3.61
N ASN A 53 -4.84 5.60 3.25
CA ASN A 53 -5.96 6.19 2.54
C ASN A 53 -6.86 6.92 3.55
N PRO A 54 -7.00 8.26 3.47
CA PRO A 54 -7.76 9.03 4.46
C PRO A 54 -9.27 8.76 4.43
N GLU A 55 -9.81 8.23 3.34
CA GLU A 55 -11.23 7.90 3.23
C GLU A 55 -11.56 6.51 3.80
N ARG A 56 -10.57 5.60 3.81
CA ARG A 56 -10.76 4.20 4.19
C ARG A 56 -10.25 3.86 5.58
N VAL A 57 -9.25 4.60 6.08
CA VAL A 57 -8.61 4.38 7.37
C VAL A 57 -8.99 5.51 8.33
N PRO A 58 -10.15 5.44 9.00
CA PRO A 58 -10.59 6.48 9.92
C PRO A 58 -9.74 6.52 11.19
N GLU A 59 -9.18 5.38 11.58
CA GLU A 59 -8.30 5.24 12.74
C GLU A 59 -7.13 4.34 12.39
N VAL A 60 -5.92 4.82 12.71
CA VAL A 60 -4.69 4.07 12.49
C VAL A 60 -4.62 2.90 13.46
N PRO A 61 -4.42 1.65 12.97
CA PRO A 61 -4.33 0.50 13.87
C PRO A 61 -3.23 0.64 14.91
N ASN A 62 -3.54 0.29 16.16
CA ASN A 62 -2.65 0.46 17.32
C ASN A 62 -1.25 -0.15 17.15
N ILE A 63 -1.09 -1.17 16.32
CA ILE A 63 0.21 -1.77 16.04
C ILE A 63 1.20 -0.81 15.37
N PHE A 64 0.71 0.29 14.76
CA PHE A 64 1.52 1.34 14.17
C PHE A 64 1.69 2.56 15.11
N ARG A 65 1.42 2.39 16.40
CA ARG A 65 1.63 3.44 17.38
C ARG A 65 3.08 3.91 17.36
N GLY A 66 3.26 5.24 17.27
CA GLY A 66 4.59 5.84 17.19
C GLY A 66 5.19 5.89 15.78
N TRP A 67 4.50 5.35 14.78
CA TRP A 67 4.89 5.53 13.39
C TRP A 67 4.52 6.92 12.89
N ASP A 68 5.33 7.43 11.98
CA ASP A 68 5.03 8.62 11.18
C ASP A 68 3.98 8.24 10.13
N VAL A 69 2.77 8.80 10.27
CA VAL A 69 1.62 8.44 9.43
C VAL A 69 1.34 9.55 8.44
N PHE A 70 1.34 9.20 7.19
CA PHE A 70 1.08 10.08 6.08
C PHE A 70 -0.24 9.76 5.39
N HIS A 71 -1.09 10.77 5.24
CA HIS A 71 -2.34 10.65 4.49
C HIS A 71 -2.08 10.84 3.01
N ALA A 72 -2.45 9.86 2.20
CA ALA A 72 -2.29 9.94 0.77
C ALA A 72 -3.00 11.19 0.21
N PRO A 73 -2.35 11.96 -0.65
CA PRO A 73 -2.99 13.09 -1.31
C PRO A 73 -4.08 12.60 -2.26
N LYS A 74 -5.09 13.44 -2.47
CA LYS A 74 -6.20 13.10 -3.36
C LYS A 74 -5.68 12.78 -4.76
N PRO A 75 -6.09 11.63 -5.34
CA PRO A 75 -5.60 11.23 -6.65
C PRO A 75 -5.98 12.21 -7.77
N ILE A 76 -5.05 12.47 -8.67
CA ILE A 76 -5.33 13.17 -9.94
C ILE A 76 -5.38 12.12 -11.06
N MET A 77 -6.60 11.89 -11.56
CA MET A 77 -6.84 10.94 -12.64
C MET A 77 -7.72 11.61 -13.69
N PRO A 78 -7.35 11.56 -14.99
CA PRO A 78 -8.22 12.05 -16.05
C PRO A 78 -9.59 11.37 -16.01
N SER A 79 -10.65 12.10 -16.33
CA SER A 79 -12.02 11.58 -16.29
C SER A 79 -12.25 10.42 -17.27
N GLU A 80 -11.55 10.48 -18.40
CA GLU A 80 -11.59 9.48 -19.47
C GLU A 80 -10.71 8.25 -19.20
N HIS A 81 -9.87 8.28 -18.13
CA HIS A 81 -9.00 7.17 -17.82
C HIS A 81 -9.79 5.98 -17.26
N THR A 82 -9.73 4.88 -17.95
CA THR A 82 -10.45 3.67 -17.57
C THR A 82 -9.80 3.01 -16.35
N LEU A 83 -10.57 2.88 -15.28
CA LEU A 83 -10.20 2.11 -14.09
C LEU A 83 -11.11 0.88 -14.02
N TYR A 84 -10.54 -0.30 -14.28
CA TYR A 84 -11.26 -1.55 -14.23
C TYR A 84 -11.05 -2.25 -12.90
N MET A 85 -12.12 -2.53 -12.17
CA MET A 85 -12.11 -3.22 -10.86
C MET A 85 -11.21 -2.54 -9.80
N THR A 86 -10.98 -1.23 -9.92
CA THR A 86 -10.17 -0.48 -8.96
C THR A 86 -10.72 0.95 -8.80
N SER A 87 -10.18 1.69 -7.85
CA SER A 87 -10.55 3.07 -7.57
C SER A 87 -9.43 4.04 -7.96
N LYS A 88 -9.72 5.34 -7.93
CA LYS A 88 -8.70 6.39 -8.13
C LYS A 88 -7.54 6.29 -7.12
N TRP A 89 -7.76 5.68 -5.96
CA TRP A 89 -6.74 5.44 -4.93
C TRP A 89 -5.67 4.43 -5.34
N ILE A 90 -5.72 3.93 -6.57
CA ILE A 90 -4.66 3.13 -7.17
C ILE A 90 -3.31 3.87 -7.22
N ASN A 91 -3.30 5.18 -7.07
CA ASN A 91 -2.08 5.98 -6.94
C ASN A 91 -1.26 5.63 -5.68
N MET A 92 -1.87 5.00 -4.67
CA MET A 92 -1.17 4.46 -3.50
C MET A 92 -0.42 3.16 -3.79
N ASN A 93 -0.71 2.51 -4.91
CA ASN A 93 -0.08 1.25 -5.31
C ASN A 93 1.33 1.50 -5.89
N ILE A 94 2.15 2.19 -5.10
CA ILE A 94 3.53 2.56 -5.36
C ILE A 94 4.49 1.43 -4.97
N LEU A 95 5.71 1.45 -5.46
CA LEU A 95 6.71 0.42 -5.18
C LEU A 95 7.90 1.00 -4.41
N SER A 96 8.04 0.62 -3.15
CA SER A 96 9.25 0.92 -2.37
C SER A 96 10.40 0.00 -2.81
N LEU A 97 11.48 0.58 -3.31
CA LEU A 97 12.70 -0.16 -3.65
C LEU A 97 13.60 -0.36 -2.44
N ASP A 98 13.62 0.62 -1.57
CA ASP A 98 14.30 0.65 -0.28
C ASP A 98 13.68 1.72 0.62
N GLU A 99 14.28 1.98 1.77
CA GLU A 99 13.81 2.95 2.77
C GLU A 99 13.73 4.40 2.28
N LYS A 100 14.26 4.70 1.08
CA LYS A 100 14.35 6.07 0.54
C LYS A 100 13.77 6.19 -0.87
N ARG A 101 13.88 5.16 -1.71
CA ARG A 101 13.51 5.23 -3.12
C ARG A 101 12.16 4.57 -3.37
N ILE A 102 11.26 5.31 -3.98
CA ILE A 102 9.89 4.85 -4.29
C ILE A 102 9.60 5.13 -5.76
N VAL A 103 9.14 4.11 -6.48
CA VAL A 103 8.64 4.27 -7.85
C VAL A 103 7.20 4.76 -7.79
N VAL A 104 6.92 5.82 -8.53
CA VAL A 104 5.62 6.51 -8.54
C VAL A 104 5.26 6.97 -9.94
N GLU A 105 3.96 7.08 -10.21
CA GLU A 105 3.46 7.59 -11.50
C GLU A 105 3.95 9.02 -11.76
N ARG A 106 4.59 9.22 -12.92
CA ARG A 106 5.17 10.50 -13.33
C ARG A 106 4.16 11.66 -13.34
N GLN A 107 2.91 11.36 -13.62
CA GLN A 107 1.85 12.36 -13.76
C GLN A 107 1.09 12.61 -12.43
N ASP A 108 1.46 11.93 -11.34
CA ASP A 108 0.84 12.15 -10.03
C ASP A 108 1.65 13.17 -9.21
N GLU A 109 1.56 14.43 -9.63
CA GLU A 109 2.31 15.53 -9.00
C GLU A 109 2.05 15.65 -7.48
N PRO A 110 0.82 15.51 -6.96
CA PRO A 110 0.59 15.59 -5.53
C PRO A 110 1.31 14.49 -4.75
N MET A 111 1.27 13.24 -5.23
CA MET A 111 1.96 12.13 -4.58
C MET A 111 3.48 12.32 -4.65
N ILE A 112 4.01 12.80 -5.77
CA ILE A 112 5.44 13.08 -5.94
C ILE A 112 5.89 14.15 -4.94
N ALA A 113 5.14 15.26 -4.82
CA ALA A 113 5.44 16.35 -3.90
C ALA A 113 5.42 15.86 -2.45
N ALA A 114 4.36 15.17 -2.07
CA ALA A 114 4.16 14.60 -0.76
C ALA A 114 5.29 13.64 -0.35
N LEU A 115 5.68 12.72 -1.21
CA LEU A 115 6.78 11.79 -0.96
C LEU A 115 8.12 12.51 -0.77
N LYS A 116 8.39 13.58 -1.55
CA LYS A 116 9.60 14.39 -1.38
C LYS A 116 9.62 15.12 -0.04
N GLU A 117 8.51 15.74 0.34
CA GLU A 117 8.35 16.43 1.62
C GLU A 117 8.57 15.46 2.78
N TRP A 118 8.09 14.22 2.64
CA TRP A 118 8.26 13.17 3.65
C TRP A 118 9.68 12.53 3.64
N GLY A 119 10.58 13.03 2.79
CA GLY A 119 11.99 12.66 2.75
C GLY A 119 12.34 11.47 1.84
N PHE A 120 11.41 11.03 1.00
CA PHE A 120 11.69 10.03 -0.01
C PHE A 120 12.30 10.62 -1.29
N LYS A 121 12.85 9.73 -2.12
CA LYS A 121 13.36 10.02 -3.47
C LYS A 121 12.48 9.33 -4.49
N PRO A 122 11.44 10.00 -5.02
CA PRO A 122 10.56 9.43 -6.04
C PRO A 122 11.31 9.14 -7.33
N ILE A 123 11.12 7.94 -7.87
CA ILE A 123 11.54 7.53 -9.21
C ILE A 123 10.33 7.60 -10.11
N LEU A 124 10.33 8.53 -11.05
CA LEU A 124 9.18 8.82 -11.89
C LEU A 124 9.11 7.84 -13.06
N CYS A 125 8.00 7.14 -13.17
CA CYS A 125 7.77 6.18 -14.24
C CYS A 125 6.38 6.39 -14.86
N ASN A 126 6.28 6.32 -16.19
CA ASN A 126 5.00 6.36 -16.88
C ASN A 126 4.37 4.97 -16.83
N PHE A 127 3.36 4.79 -15.98
CA PHE A 127 2.75 3.48 -15.78
C PHE A 127 1.22 3.50 -15.77
N ARG A 128 0.63 4.69 -15.92
CA ARG A 128 -0.83 4.90 -15.85
C ARG A 128 -1.63 3.97 -16.76
N ASN A 129 -1.12 3.64 -17.93
CA ASN A 129 -1.80 2.73 -18.86
C ASN A 129 -2.00 1.32 -18.30
N PHE A 130 -1.20 0.92 -17.32
CA PHE A 130 -1.35 -0.38 -16.64
C PHE A 130 -2.55 -0.38 -15.68
N ASN A 131 -3.00 0.76 -15.19
CA ASN A 131 -4.11 0.87 -14.24
C ASN A 131 -5.41 0.25 -14.79
N SER A 132 -5.59 0.25 -16.11
CA SER A 132 -6.74 -0.39 -16.77
C SER A 132 -6.83 -1.90 -16.54
N PHE A 133 -5.74 -2.54 -16.11
CA PHE A 133 -5.70 -3.96 -15.72
C PHE A 133 -6.01 -4.19 -14.23
N GLY A 134 -6.37 -3.14 -13.49
CA GLY A 134 -6.78 -3.24 -12.10
C GLY A 134 -5.64 -3.13 -11.09
N GLY A 135 -4.47 -2.59 -11.48
CA GLY A 135 -3.30 -2.46 -10.62
C GLY A 135 -2.38 -1.31 -10.99
N SER A 136 -1.26 -1.19 -10.27
CA SER A 136 -0.16 -0.28 -10.59
C SER A 136 1.18 -0.95 -10.25
N PHE A 137 2.17 -0.20 -9.78
CA PHE A 137 3.55 -0.67 -9.59
C PHE A 137 3.67 -1.88 -8.66
N HIS A 138 3.03 -1.83 -7.50
CA HIS A 138 3.08 -2.94 -6.54
C HIS A 138 2.42 -4.18 -7.12
N CYS A 139 1.23 -4.05 -7.69
CA CYS A 139 0.49 -5.15 -8.31
C CYS A 139 1.22 -5.80 -9.51
N ALA A 140 2.03 -5.02 -10.24
CA ALA A 140 2.75 -5.48 -11.42
C ALA A 140 4.11 -6.12 -11.08
N THR A 141 4.49 -6.18 -9.81
CA THR A 141 5.82 -6.63 -9.38
C THR A 141 5.72 -7.75 -8.35
N LEU A 142 6.76 -8.57 -8.30
CA LEU A 142 6.94 -9.61 -7.32
C LEU A 142 8.33 -9.50 -6.71
N ASP A 143 8.40 -9.37 -5.40
CA ASP A 143 9.67 -9.43 -4.68
C ASP A 143 10.20 -10.87 -4.68
N VAL A 144 11.21 -11.15 -5.49
CA VAL A 144 11.90 -12.45 -5.49
C VAL A 144 12.91 -12.52 -4.35
N ARG A 145 13.60 -11.41 -4.08
CA ARG A 145 14.59 -11.31 -3.00
C ARG A 145 14.83 -9.86 -2.61
N ARG A 146 14.78 -9.59 -1.31
CA ARG A 146 15.27 -8.36 -0.71
C ARG A 146 16.46 -8.63 0.20
N ARG A 147 17.41 -7.69 0.28
CA ARG A 147 18.48 -7.72 1.28
C ARG A 147 17.91 -7.18 2.58
N GLY A 148 18.14 -7.86 3.68
CA GLY A 148 17.67 -7.44 4.99
C GLY A 148 17.71 -8.60 5.99
N LYS A 149 17.32 -8.29 7.22
CA LYS A 149 17.07 -9.28 8.26
C LYS A 149 15.57 -9.37 8.49
N LEU A 150 15.10 -10.54 8.93
CA LEU A 150 13.72 -10.68 9.40
C LEU A 150 13.66 -10.05 10.80
N GLU A 151 12.97 -8.94 10.90
CA GLU A 151 12.77 -8.21 12.15
C GLU A 151 11.40 -7.54 12.19
N SER A 152 10.88 -7.27 13.39
CA SER A 152 9.66 -6.50 13.58
C SER A 152 9.99 -5.03 13.78
N TYR A 153 9.31 -4.16 13.06
CA TYR A 153 9.37 -2.71 13.26
C TYR A 153 8.17 -2.19 14.07
N LEU A 154 7.27 -3.11 14.46
CA LEU A 154 6.11 -2.80 15.28
C LEU A 154 6.53 -2.80 16.75
N LEU A 155 5.97 -1.87 17.52
CA LEU A 155 6.13 -1.86 18.97
C LEU A 155 5.33 -3.03 19.53
N ASP A 156 5.94 -3.82 20.41
CA ASP A 156 5.28 -4.91 21.13
C ASP A 156 4.25 -4.38 22.16
#